data_a06466e8aaa43d06cd7a0f081b00b0c3
#
_entry.id   a06466e8aaa43d06cd7a0f081b00b0c3
#
_cell.length_a   1.000
_cell.length_b   1.000
_cell.length_c   1.000
_cell.angle_alpha   90.00
_cell.angle_beta   90.00
_cell.angle_gamma   90.00
#
_symmetry.space_group_name_H-M   'P 1'
#
loop_
_entity.id
_entity.type
_entity.pdbx_description
1 polymer ?
#
loop_
_entity_poly.entity_id
_entity_poly.type
_entity_poly.pdbx_seq_one_letter_code
_entity_poly.pdbx_strand_id
1 'polypeptide(L)'
;MIQLRGYQQRAIEDLYRWFYEHEAGNPCLVLPTGAGKSIIIAELCRDALVSWPGTRILILSHVKELLQQDTDKILAVWTEAPLGIYSAGLNRKELNQITVAGIQSIRKRASKVGHVDLVIVDEAHLISHKDEGGYRSFIKDLHEINPALRVIGLTATPYRLGHGLITDKPALFDALIEPVSLRELIDAGYLAPLHSKGMDLLLSVDGVDKRGGDFIEEALQKVVNTKENNAAIVDQTLSISRDRRSILVFCSGVDHAYAMRDEFRRQGETAEAVLGDTPSEERARILEDF
;
A
#
# COMPACT_ATOMS: atom_id res chain seq x y z
N MET A 1 -15.11 17.64 -11.31
CA MET A 1 -15.24 16.17 -11.28
C MET A 1 -13.98 15.60 -11.93
N ILE A 2 -13.24 14.72 -11.26
CA ILE A 2 -12.03 14.11 -11.84
C ILE A 2 -12.49 13.15 -12.93
N GLN A 3 -11.91 13.28 -14.13
CA GLN A 3 -12.17 12.35 -15.22
C GLN A 3 -11.28 11.12 -15.04
N LEU A 4 -11.88 9.93 -14.99
CA LEU A 4 -11.14 8.66 -14.92
C LEU A 4 -10.36 8.45 -16.22
N ARG A 5 -9.18 7.88 -16.08
CA ARG A 5 -8.43 7.33 -17.21
C ARG A 5 -9.09 6.04 -17.69
N GLY A 6 -8.93 5.69 -18.97
CA GLY A 6 -9.61 4.52 -19.55
C GLY A 6 -9.36 3.21 -18.78
N TYR A 7 -8.15 2.98 -18.27
CA TYR A 7 -7.85 1.78 -17.48
C TYR A 7 -8.48 1.80 -16.07
N GLN A 8 -8.71 2.98 -15.49
CA GLN A 8 -9.41 3.13 -14.20
C GLN A 8 -10.88 2.81 -14.34
N GLN A 9 -11.48 3.25 -15.45
CA GLN A 9 -12.84 2.90 -15.79
C GLN A 9 -12.97 1.39 -16.03
N ARG A 10 -12.07 0.79 -16.84
CA ARG A 10 -12.02 -0.67 -17.04
C ARG A 10 -11.91 -1.44 -15.73
N ALA A 11 -11.10 -0.96 -14.78
CA ALA A 11 -10.97 -1.62 -13.48
C ALA A 11 -12.29 -1.75 -12.73
N ILE A 12 -13.12 -0.71 -12.77
CA ILE A 12 -14.45 -0.71 -12.14
C ILE A 12 -15.41 -1.61 -12.94
N GLU A 13 -15.42 -1.51 -14.28
CA GLU A 13 -16.23 -2.33 -15.16
C GLU A 13 -15.91 -3.83 -15.02
N ASP A 14 -14.63 -4.20 -14.98
CA ASP A 14 -14.19 -5.58 -14.80
C ASP A 14 -14.59 -6.13 -13.43
N LEU A 15 -14.54 -5.30 -12.37
CA LEU A 15 -14.99 -5.66 -11.04
C LEU A 15 -16.50 -5.93 -11.01
N TYR A 16 -17.32 -5.05 -11.60
CA TYR A 16 -18.75 -5.27 -11.68
C TYR A 16 -19.10 -6.48 -12.54
N ARG A 17 -18.41 -6.68 -13.65
CA ARG A 17 -18.55 -7.89 -14.49
C ARG A 17 -18.26 -9.14 -13.68
N TRP A 18 -17.19 -9.13 -12.90
CA TRP A 18 -16.85 -10.26 -12.03
C TRP A 18 -17.97 -10.57 -11.03
N PHE A 19 -18.54 -9.56 -10.37
CA PHE A 19 -19.66 -9.74 -9.45
C PHE A 19 -20.94 -10.22 -10.13
N TYR A 20 -21.14 -9.84 -11.39
CA TYR A 20 -22.27 -10.32 -12.17
C TYR A 20 -22.13 -11.79 -12.57
N GLU A 21 -20.92 -12.22 -12.87
CA GLU A 21 -20.60 -13.60 -13.29
C GLU A 21 -20.44 -14.57 -12.11
N HIS A 22 -20.23 -14.07 -10.90
CA HIS A 22 -19.94 -14.89 -9.71
C HIS A 22 -20.87 -14.53 -8.57
N GLU A 23 -21.66 -15.51 -8.11
CA GLU A 23 -22.56 -15.34 -6.96
C GLU A 23 -21.81 -15.16 -5.64
N ALA A 24 -20.62 -15.76 -5.52
CA ALA A 24 -19.78 -15.72 -4.32
C ALA A 24 -18.30 -15.54 -4.67
N GLY A 25 -17.49 -15.24 -3.65
CA GLY A 25 -16.05 -15.05 -3.77
C GLY A 25 -15.61 -13.60 -3.64
N ASN A 26 -14.29 -13.42 -3.51
CA ASN A 26 -13.65 -12.14 -3.23
C ASN A 26 -12.59 -11.85 -4.29
N PRO A 27 -12.84 -10.94 -5.25
CA PRO A 27 -11.83 -10.54 -6.23
C PRO A 27 -10.81 -9.58 -5.63
N CYS A 28 -9.61 -9.57 -6.21
CA CYS A 28 -8.60 -8.56 -5.91
C CYS A 28 -8.16 -7.84 -7.19
N LEU A 29 -8.31 -6.51 -7.20
CA LEU A 29 -7.78 -5.65 -8.25
C LEU A 29 -6.27 -5.50 -8.07
N VAL A 30 -5.52 -5.88 -9.10
CA VAL A 30 -4.08 -5.70 -9.16
C VAL A 30 -3.77 -4.49 -10.03
N LEU A 31 -3.22 -3.46 -9.41
CA LEU A 31 -2.95 -2.18 -10.07
C LEU A 31 -1.54 -1.73 -9.71
N PRO A 32 -0.68 -1.44 -10.68
CA PRO A 32 0.67 -0.96 -10.43
C PRO A 32 0.70 0.25 -9.48
N THR A 33 1.80 0.41 -8.74
CA THR A 33 2.03 1.62 -7.95
C THR A 33 1.98 2.85 -8.86
N GLY A 34 1.31 3.90 -8.44
CA GLY A 34 1.09 5.10 -9.25
C GLY A 34 -0.10 5.02 -10.23
N ALA A 35 -0.79 3.88 -10.35
CA ALA A 35 -2.00 3.75 -11.18
C ALA A 35 -3.23 4.50 -10.64
N GLY A 36 -3.15 5.07 -9.42
CA GLY A 36 -4.24 5.82 -8.82
C GLY A 36 -5.30 4.94 -8.16
N LYS A 37 -4.90 3.90 -7.42
CA LYS A 37 -5.80 3.03 -6.64
C LYS A 37 -6.82 3.80 -5.82
N SER A 38 -6.40 4.85 -5.11
CA SER A 38 -7.31 5.65 -4.28
C SER A 38 -8.37 6.42 -5.08
N ILE A 39 -8.09 6.79 -6.35
CA ILE A 39 -9.09 7.38 -7.25
C ILE A 39 -10.14 6.33 -7.63
N ILE A 40 -9.71 5.11 -7.92
CA ILE A 40 -10.61 3.98 -8.23
C ILE A 40 -11.48 3.66 -7.02
N ILE A 41 -10.92 3.62 -5.80
CA ILE A 41 -11.69 3.42 -4.56
C ILE A 41 -12.74 4.52 -4.39
N ALA A 42 -12.36 5.78 -4.55
CA ALA A 42 -13.28 6.91 -4.41
C ALA A 42 -14.43 6.85 -5.41
N GLU A 43 -14.13 6.57 -6.67
CA GLU A 43 -15.13 6.46 -7.72
C GLU A 43 -16.04 5.25 -7.53
N LEU A 44 -15.49 4.09 -7.15
CA LEU A 44 -16.26 2.90 -6.82
C LEU A 44 -17.25 3.17 -5.66
N CYS A 45 -16.80 3.87 -4.62
CA CYS A 45 -17.66 4.27 -3.51
C CYS A 45 -18.77 5.22 -3.99
N ARG A 46 -18.43 6.21 -4.81
CA ARG A 46 -19.39 7.18 -5.33
C ARG A 46 -20.43 6.48 -6.22
N ASP A 47 -19.98 5.65 -7.13
CA ASP A 47 -20.87 4.93 -8.06
C ASP A 47 -21.80 3.96 -7.31
N ALA A 48 -21.26 3.23 -6.32
CA ALA A 48 -22.07 2.34 -5.49
C ALA A 48 -23.16 3.10 -4.71
N LEU A 49 -22.86 4.27 -4.13
CA LEU A 49 -23.85 5.05 -3.40
C LEU A 49 -24.87 5.73 -4.31
N VAL A 50 -24.48 6.11 -5.53
CA VAL A 50 -25.40 6.67 -6.53
C VAL A 50 -26.37 5.59 -7.03
N SER A 51 -25.84 4.41 -7.34
CA SER A 51 -26.64 3.29 -7.84
C SER A 51 -27.51 2.63 -6.76
N TRP A 52 -26.99 2.59 -5.54
CA TRP A 52 -27.64 1.99 -4.36
C TRP A 52 -27.46 2.91 -3.13
N PRO A 53 -28.33 3.90 -2.92
CA PRO A 53 -28.14 4.95 -1.90
C PRO A 53 -28.07 4.45 -0.45
N GLY A 54 -28.54 3.23 -0.18
CA GLY A 54 -28.46 2.58 1.14
C GLY A 54 -27.15 1.88 1.43
N THR A 55 -26.27 1.73 0.44
CA THR A 55 -25.00 0.97 0.55
C THR A 55 -24.10 1.50 1.65
N ARG A 56 -23.58 0.60 2.47
CA ARG A 56 -22.55 0.90 3.49
C ARG A 56 -21.23 0.27 3.12
N ILE A 57 -20.19 1.08 3.05
CA ILE A 57 -18.87 0.68 2.59
C ILE A 57 -17.85 0.84 3.73
N LEU A 58 -17.04 -0.20 3.93
CA LEU A 58 -15.94 -0.18 4.88
C LEU A 58 -14.61 -0.36 4.13
N ILE A 59 -13.76 0.65 4.17
CA ILE A 59 -12.41 0.61 3.60
C ILE A 59 -11.44 0.29 4.73
N LEU A 60 -10.71 -0.82 4.60
CA LEU A 60 -9.75 -1.31 5.59
C LEU A 60 -8.32 -1.06 5.10
N SER A 61 -7.52 -0.44 5.95
CA SER A 61 -6.08 -0.29 5.74
C SER A 61 -5.29 -0.73 6.97
N HIS A 62 -4.04 -1.12 6.76
CA HIS A 62 -3.15 -1.57 7.84
C HIS A 62 -2.35 -0.40 8.45
N VAL A 63 -2.03 0.62 7.67
CA VAL A 63 -1.11 1.70 8.01
C VAL A 63 -1.88 2.99 8.27
N LYS A 64 -1.55 3.67 9.38
CA LYS A 64 -2.21 4.92 9.81
C LYS A 64 -2.10 6.03 8.76
N GLU A 65 -0.93 6.16 8.15
CA GLU A 65 -0.66 7.20 7.14
C GLU A 65 -1.52 7.00 5.89
N LEU A 66 -1.76 5.74 5.49
CA LEU A 66 -2.64 5.42 4.37
C LEU A 66 -4.10 5.79 4.64
N LEU A 67 -4.57 5.64 5.87
CA LEU A 67 -5.94 6.04 6.25
C LEU A 67 -6.20 7.53 5.99
N GLN A 68 -5.25 8.38 6.35
CA GLN A 68 -5.39 9.81 6.09
C GLN A 68 -5.30 10.11 4.59
N GLN A 69 -4.33 9.51 3.90
CA GLN A 69 -4.17 9.69 2.46
C GLN A 69 -5.38 9.23 1.65
N ASP A 70 -5.96 8.06 1.99
CA ASP A 70 -7.16 7.56 1.32
C ASP A 70 -8.35 8.49 1.59
N THR A 71 -8.51 8.95 2.83
CA THR A 71 -9.53 9.93 3.20
C THR A 71 -9.39 11.21 2.38
N ASP A 72 -8.20 11.81 2.34
CA ASP A 72 -7.94 13.06 1.65
C ASP A 72 -8.18 12.91 0.13
N LYS A 73 -7.80 11.77 -0.45
CA LYS A 73 -8.02 11.49 -1.86
C LYS A 73 -9.49 11.25 -2.19
N ILE A 74 -10.24 10.55 -1.34
CA ILE A 74 -11.68 10.38 -1.52
C ILE A 74 -12.37 11.75 -1.49
N LEU A 75 -12.04 12.60 -0.51
CA LEU A 75 -12.59 13.95 -0.41
C LEU A 75 -12.17 14.86 -1.57
N ALA A 76 -10.97 14.69 -2.12
CA ALA A 76 -10.53 15.42 -3.30
C ALA A 76 -11.32 15.05 -4.56
N VAL A 77 -11.75 13.78 -4.68
CA VAL A 77 -12.59 13.29 -5.79
C VAL A 77 -14.05 13.62 -5.56
N TRP A 78 -14.51 13.49 -4.32
CA TRP A 78 -15.90 13.69 -3.91
C TRP A 78 -15.97 14.41 -2.56
N THR A 79 -16.01 15.75 -2.61
CA THR A 79 -15.91 16.63 -1.44
C THR A 79 -17.02 16.39 -0.40
N GLU A 80 -18.22 16.02 -0.85
CA GLU A 80 -19.39 15.76 0.02
C GLU A 80 -19.57 14.28 0.35
N ALA A 81 -18.53 13.45 0.20
CA ALA A 81 -18.62 12.04 0.53
C ALA A 81 -19.06 11.86 2.01
N PRO A 82 -20.04 10.99 2.28
CA PRO A 82 -20.49 10.68 3.64
C PRO A 82 -19.46 9.81 4.36
N LEU A 83 -18.31 10.39 4.65
CA LEU A 83 -17.10 9.71 5.13
C LEU A 83 -16.94 9.79 6.64
N GLY A 84 -16.61 8.67 7.26
CA GLY A 84 -16.16 8.57 8.65
C GLY A 84 -14.77 7.94 8.74
N ILE A 85 -14.04 8.24 9.80
CA ILE A 85 -12.73 7.63 10.08
C ILE A 85 -12.79 6.86 11.39
N TYR A 86 -12.35 5.60 11.37
CA TYR A 86 -12.25 4.78 12.55
C TYR A 86 -10.81 4.33 12.80
N SER A 87 -10.07 5.09 13.59
CA SER A 87 -8.66 4.84 13.89
C SER A 87 -8.28 5.33 15.29
N ALA A 88 -7.75 4.42 16.11
CA ALA A 88 -7.22 4.79 17.42
C ALA A 88 -5.98 5.69 17.27
N GLY A 89 -5.13 5.43 16.27
CA GLY A 89 -3.93 6.21 16.00
C GLY A 89 -4.22 7.66 15.55
N LEU A 90 -5.41 7.92 14.98
CA LEU A 90 -5.89 9.26 14.62
C LEU A 90 -6.85 9.85 15.67
N ASN A 91 -7.10 9.14 16.76
CA ASN A 91 -8.08 9.49 17.81
C ASN A 91 -9.48 9.79 17.26
N ARG A 92 -9.89 9.09 16.18
CA ARG A 92 -11.21 9.22 15.55
C ARG A 92 -11.95 7.88 15.60
N LYS A 93 -13.25 7.92 15.89
CA LYS A 93 -14.13 6.73 16.02
C LYS A 93 -15.48 6.99 15.37
N GLU A 94 -15.45 7.54 14.18
CA GLU A 94 -16.63 7.91 13.40
C GLU A 94 -17.00 6.77 12.46
N LEU A 95 -18.25 6.35 12.51
CA LEU A 95 -18.85 5.42 11.55
C LEU A 95 -19.84 6.19 10.70
N ASN A 96 -19.68 6.12 9.40
CA ASN A 96 -20.57 6.75 8.43
C ASN A 96 -20.88 5.76 7.30
N GLN A 97 -21.59 6.19 6.28
CA GLN A 97 -21.97 5.37 5.13
C GLN A 97 -20.73 4.83 4.41
N ILE A 98 -19.70 5.66 4.24
CA ILE A 98 -18.34 5.22 3.90
C ILE A 98 -17.49 5.37 5.17
N THR A 99 -16.84 4.31 5.60
CA THR A 99 -15.94 4.38 6.76
C THR A 99 -14.55 3.91 6.36
N VAL A 100 -13.54 4.76 6.53
CA VAL A 100 -12.12 4.37 6.39
C VAL A 100 -11.60 3.96 7.77
N ALA A 101 -11.12 2.74 7.90
CA ALA A 101 -10.79 2.17 9.21
C ALA A 101 -9.43 1.46 9.24
N GLY A 102 -8.68 1.70 10.31
CA GLY A 102 -7.50 0.89 10.62
C GLY A 102 -7.92 -0.47 11.20
N ILE A 103 -7.49 -1.57 10.57
CA ILE A 103 -7.87 -2.92 11.00
C ILE A 103 -7.60 -3.18 12.48
N GLN A 104 -6.45 -2.70 13.00
CA GLN A 104 -6.09 -2.87 14.41
C GLN A 104 -7.09 -2.18 15.37
N SER A 105 -7.79 -1.13 14.91
CA SER A 105 -8.76 -0.39 15.71
C SER A 105 -10.16 -1.00 15.68
N ILE A 106 -10.51 -1.71 14.58
CA ILE A 106 -11.88 -2.12 14.30
C ILE A 106 -12.12 -3.63 14.37
N ARG A 107 -11.09 -4.48 14.24
CA ARG A 107 -11.18 -5.95 14.10
C ARG A 107 -11.99 -6.69 15.17
N LYS A 108 -12.18 -6.12 16.35
CA LYS A 108 -12.97 -6.70 17.45
C LYS A 108 -14.31 -5.98 17.65
N ARG A 109 -14.81 -5.30 16.61
CA ARG A 109 -15.97 -4.41 16.74
C ARG A 109 -17.01 -4.59 15.63
N ALA A 110 -17.10 -5.81 15.07
CA ALA A 110 -18.06 -6.10 14.00
C ALA A 110 -19.51 -5.74 14.39
N SER A 111 -19.94 -6.09 15.61
CA SER A 111 -21.27 -5.73 16.13
C SER A 111 -21.50 -4.22 16.24
N LYS A 112 -20.45 -3.43 16.52
CA LYS A 112 -20.57 -1.97 16.56
C LYS A 112 -20.62 -1.37 15.15
N VAL A 113 -19.89 -1.94 14.20
CA VAL A 113 -19.92 -1.56 12.79
C VAL A 113 -21.30 -1.83 12.20
N GLY A 114 -21.88 -2.98 12.57
CA GLY A 114 -23.20 -3.41 12.10
C GLY A 114 -23.17 -3.84 10.65
N HIS A 115 -24.28 -3.63 9.95
CA HIS A 115 -24.45 -3.99 8.54
C HIS A 115 -23.47 -3.24 7.64
N VAL A 116 -22.78 -3.97 6.77
CA VAL A 116 -21.87 -3.46 5.72
C VAL A 116 -22.16 -4.27 4.47
N ASP A 117 -22.26 -3.61 3.31
CA ASP A 117 -22.53 -4.24 2.02
C ASP A 117 -21.23 -4.54 1.26
N LEU A 118 -20.22 -3.68 1.41
CA LEU A 118 -18.95 -3.80 0.72
C LEU A 118 -17.78 -3.52 1.67
N VAL A 119 -16.84 -4.45 1.73
CA VAL A 119 -15.52 -4.25 2.34
C VAL A 119 -14.49 -4.09 1.24
N ILE A 120 -13.72 -3.01 1.28
CA ILE A 120 -12.58 -2.75 0.43
C ILE A 120 -11.32 -2.89 1.27
N VAL A 121 -10.40 -3.75 0.88
CA VAL A 121 -9.11 -3.91 1.58
C VAL A 121 -8.01 -3.31 0.74
N ASP A 122 -7.47 -2.17 1.17
CA ASP A 122 -6.29 -1.59 0.54
C ASP A 122 -5.02 -2.29 1.01
N GLU A 123 -4.03 -2.37 0.12
CA GLU A 123 -2.81 -3.15 0.28
C GLU A 123 -3.09 -4.61 0.71
N ALA A 124 -3.98 -5.26 -0.03
CA ALA A 124 -4.51 -6.59 0.25
C ALA A 124 -3.43 -7.68 0.43
N HIS A 125 -2.23 -7.49 -0.12
CA HIS A 125 -1.09 -8.39 0.06
C HIS A 125 -0.58 -8.46 1.51
N LEU A 126 -0.93 -7.50 2.35
CA LEU A 126 -0.56 -7.51 3.78
C LEU A 126 -1.40 -8.50 4.61
N ILE A 127 -2.49 -9.05 4.06
CA ILE A 127 -3.31 -10.05 4.76
C ILE A 127 -2.54 -11.36 4.87
N SER A 128 -2.27 -11.77 6.10
CA SER A 128 -1.58 -13.04 6.39
C SER A 128 -2.49 -14.24 6.12
N HIS A 129 -1.91 -15.32 5.57
CA HIS A 129 -2.59 -16.62 5.48
C HIS A 129 -2.99 -17.19 6.85
N LYS A 130 -2.27 -16.82 7.90
CA LYS A 130 -2.52 -17.26 9.30
C LYS A 130 -3.45 -16.33 10.08
N ASP A 131 -4.01 -15.29 9.43
CA ASP A 131 -4.88 -14.27 10.07
C ASP A 131 -4.27 -13.56 11.29
N GLU A 132 -2.95 -13.41 11.32
CA GLU A 132 -2.25 -12.72 12.42
C GLU A 132 -2.71 -11.25 12.57
N GLY A 133 -3.20 -10.63 11.48
CA GLY A 133 -3.75 -9.28 11.46
C GLY A 133 -5.23 -9.18 11.87
N GLY A 134 -5.94 -10.28 11.94
CA GLY A 134 -7.37 -10.33 12.28
C GLY A 134 -8.31 -9.86 11.16
N TYR A 135 -7.87 -9.81 9.91
CA TYR A 135 -8.72 -9.45 8.77
C TYR A 135 -9.78 -10.52 8.50
N ARG A 136 -9.38 -11.80 8.44
CA ARG A 136 -10.27 -12.90 8.10
C ARG A 136 -11.34 -13.13 9.16
N SER A 137 -10.95 -13.13 10.44
CA SER A 137 -11.88 -13.25 11.55
C SER A 137 -12.86 -12.08 11.55
N PHE A 138 -12.42 -10.85 11.36
CA PHE A 138 -13.28 -9.68 11.30
C PHE A 138 -14.25 -9.70 10.10
N ILE A 139 -13.79 -10.08 8.92
CA ILE A 139 -14.65 -10.22 7.74
C ILE A 139 -15.66 -11.34 7.93
N LYS A 140 -15.27 -12.45 8.58
CA LYS A 140 -16.19 -13.52 8.94
C LYS A 140 -17.28 -13.01 9.88
N ASP A 141 -16.93 -12.28 10.94
CA ASP A 141 -17.91 -11.69 11.87
C ASP A 141 -18.86 -10.73 11.13
N LEU A 142 -18.40 -9.97 10.14
CA LEU A 142 -19.25 -9.13 9.30
C LEU A 142 -20.17 -9.94 8.38
N HIS A 143 -19.70 -11.08 7.83
CA HIS A 143 -20.54 -11.99 7.05
C HIS A 143 -21.66 -12.63 7.89
N GLU A 144 -21.43 -12.86 9.19
CA GLU A 144 -22.47 -13.34 10.11
C GLU A 144 -23.59 -12.29 10.30
N ILE A 145 -23.24 -10.98 10.19
CA ILE A 145 -24.22 -9.88 10.26
C ILE A 145 -24.91 -9.67 8.90
N ASN A 146 -24.14 -9.72 7.81
CA ASN A 146 -24.66 -9.61 6.45
C ASN A 146 -24.09 -10.72 5.56
N PRO A 147 -24.83 -11.83 5.34
CA PRO A 147 -24.39 -12.90 4.45
C PRO A 147 -24.18 -12.48 2.98
N ALA A 148 -24.76 -11.36 2.54
CA ALA A 148 -24.60 -10.81 1.21
C ALA A 148 -23.40 -9.85 1.07
N LEU A 149 -22.60 -9.69 2.15
CA LEU A 149 -21.40 -8.86 2.15
C LEU A 149 -20.48 -9.24 0.97
N ARG A 150 -20.04 -8.24 0.22
CA ARG A 150 -18.98 -8.38 -0.80
C ARG A 150 -17.66 -7.87 -0.27
N VAL A 151 -16.57 -8.54 -0.66
CA VAL A 151 -15.21 -8.14 -0.26
C VAL A 151 -14.35 -8.01 -1.50
N ILE A 152 -13.65 -6.90 -1.64
CA ILE A 152 -12.66 -6.68 -2.68
C ILE A 152 -11.30 -6.32 -2.08
N GLY A 153 -10.24 -6.77 -2.71
CA GLY A 153 -8.89 -6.34 -2.41
C GLY A 153 -8.35 -5.37 -3.47
N LEU A 154 -7.45 -4.50 -3.08
CA LEU A 154 -6.60 -3.73 -3.99
C LEU A 154 -5.14 -3.94 -3.60
N THR A 155 -4.27 -4.15 -4.57
CA THR A 155 -2.82 -4.26 -4.33
C THR A 155 -2.03 -3.95 -5.59
N ALA A 156 -0.77 -3.57 -5.43
CA ALA A 156 0.19 -3.51 -6.54
C ALA A 156 0.98 -4.82 -6.69
N THR A 157 1.05 -5.62 -5.63
CA THR A 157 1.87 -6.84 -5.54
C THR A 157 1.00 -8.00 -5.04
N PRO A 158 0.44 -8.83 -5.94
CA PRO A 158 -0.50 -9.90 -5.55
C PRO A 158 0.20 -11.13 -4.95
N TYR A 159 1.43 -10.98 -4.47
CA TYR A 159 2.22 -12.06 -3.88
C TYR A 159 2.96 -11.61 -2.62
N ARG A 160 3.29 -12.57 -1.76
CA ARG A 160 4.18 -12.36 -0.60
C ARG A 160 5.40 -13.27 -0.74
N LEU A 161 6.57 -12.72 -0.46
CA LEU A 161 7.81 -13.48 -0.43
C LEU A 161 7.68 -14.68 0.54
N GLY A 162 8.02 -15.87 0.06
CA GLY A 162 7.91 -17.11 0.84
C GLY A 162 6.50 -17.68 1.05
N HIS A 163 5.45 -17.02 0.54
CA HIS A 163 4.04 -17.42 0.74
C HIS A 163 3.22 -17.59 -0.55
N GLY A 164 3.76 -17.23 -1.72
CA GLY A 164 3.08 -17.32 -3.00
C GLY A 164 2.06 -16.21 -3.27
N LEU A 165 1.09 -16.50 -4.13
CA LEU A 165 0.02 -15.57 -4.49
C LEU A 165 -0.98 -15.39 -3.36
N ILE A 166 -1.61 -14.23 -3.29
CA ILE A 166 -2.66 -13.93 -2.30
C ILE A 166 -3.95 -14.73 -2.54
N THR A 167 -4.04 -15.42 -3.68
CA THR A 167 -5.11 -16.36 -4.04
C THR A 167 -4.76 -17.83 -3.75
N ASP A 168 -3.53 -18.13 -3.34
CA ASP A 168 -3.13 -19.49 -2.98
C ASP A 168 -3.79 -19.91 -1.66
N LYS A 169 -4.48 -21.05 -1.70
CA LYS A 169 -5.29 -21.51 -0.54
C LYS A 169 -4.41 -21.98 0.63
N PRO A 170 -4.80 -21.61 1.86
CA PRO A 170 -6.03 -20.93 2.28
C PRO A 170 -5.92 -19.41 2.04
N ALA A 171 -6.72 -18.84 1.13
CA ALA A 171 -6.72 -17.44 0.75
C ALA A 171 -8.03 -16.73 1.12
N LEU A 172 -8.00 -15.42 1.29
CA LEU A 172 -9.19 -14.58 1.39
C LEU A 172 -9.75 -14.26 0.00
N PHE A 173 -8.85 -14.08 -0.97
CA PHE A 173 -9.21 -13.72 -2.34
C PHE A 173 -9.23 -14.95 -3.25
N ASP A 174 -10.14 -14.94 -4.21
CA ASP A 174 -10.41 -16.08 -5.10
C ASP A 174 -9.93 -15.80 -6.53
N ALA A 175 -9.81 -14.53 -6.92
CA ALA A 175 -9.42 -14.12 -8.26
C ALA A 175 -8.57 -12.85 -8.25
N LEU A 176 -7.71 -12.72 -9.27
CA LEU A 176 -6.97 -11.49 -9.58
C LEU A 176 -7.57 -10.86 -10.83
N ILE A 177 -7.85 -9.55 -10.76
CA ILE A 177 -8.30 -8.74 -11.89
C ILE A 177 -7.21 -7.72 -12.19
N GLU A 178 -6.60 -7.81 -13.36
CA GLU A 178 -5.46 -6.98 -13.79
C GLU A 178 -5.88 -6.11 -14.99
N PRO A 179 -6.53 -4.96 -14.76
CA PRO A 179 -7.08 -4.12 -15.83
C PRO A 179 -6.03 -3.39 -16.66
N VAL A 180 -4.80 -3.27 -16.13
CA VAL A 180 -3.68 -2.60 -16.79
C VAL A 180 -2.35 -3.11 -16.24
N SER A 181 -1.37 -3.29 -17.11
CA SER A 181 0.00 -3.63 -16.75
C SER A 181 0.86 -2.40 -16.48
N LEU A 182 1.97 -2.57 -15.75
CA LEU A 182 2.99 -1.53 -15.56
C LEU A 182 3.52 -1.03 -16.92
N ARG A 183 3.71 -1.92 -17.88
CA ARG A 183 4.21 -1.59 -19.21
C ARG A 183 3.26 -0.68 -19.96
N GLU A 184 1.95 -0.96 -19.95
CA GLU A 184 0.95 -0.11 -20.59
C GLU A 184 0.91 1.29 -19.98
N LEU A 185 1.09 1.42 -18.65
CA LEU A 185 1.13 2.73 -17.98
C LEU A 185 2.36 3.55 -18.37
N ILE A 186 3.52 2.89 -18.55
CA ILE A 186 4.76 3.54 -19.03
C ILE A 186 4.61 3.95 -20.49
N ASP A 187 4.15 3.05 -21.36
CA ASP A 187 4.00 3.30 -22.79
C ASP A 187 2.95 4.40 -23.07
N ALA A 188 1.92 4.51 -22.23
CA ALA A 188 0.94 5.59 -22.27
C ALA A 188 1.41 6.91 -21.63
N GLY A 189 2.63 6.97 -21.08
CA GLY A 189 3.20 8.16 -20.44
C GLY A 189 2.59 8.51 -19.07
N TYR A 190 1.85 7.60 -18.44
CA TYR A 190 1.30 7.81 -17.10
C TYR A 190 2.33 7.55 -16.00
N LEU A 191 3.33 6.71 -16.27
CA LEU A 191 4.45 6.44 -15.38
C LEU A 191 5.77 6.68 -16.11
N ALA A 192 6.78 7.09 -15.36
CA ALA A 192 8.13 7.29 -15.90
C ALA A 192 8.74 5.94 -16.34
N PRO A 193 9.55 5.94 -17.41
CA PRO A 193 10.31 4.76 -17.80
C PRO A 193 11.27 4.32 -16.69
N LEU A 194 11.35 3.02 -16.45
CA LEU A 194 12.28 2.44 -15.51
C LEU A 194 13.55 1.99 -16.25
N HIS A 195 14.69 2.47 -15.80
CA HIS A 195 16.01 2.06 -16.27
C HIS A 195 16.76 1.36 -15.14
N SER A 196 16.82 0.03 -15.17
CA SER A 196 17.61 -0.72 -14.21
C SER A 196 19.09 -0.52 -14.50
N LYS A 197 19.86 -0.14 -13.49
CA LYS A 197 21.32 -0.06 -13.53
C LYS A 197 21.87 -0.98 -12.46
N GLY A 198 22.65 -1.98 -12.87
CA GLY A 198 23.37 -2.84 -11.93
C GLY A 198 24.51 -2.07 -11.26
N MET A 199 24.84 -2.46 -10.04
CA MET A 199 26.07 -2.06 -9.37
C MET A 199 27.08 -3.22 -9.48
N ASP A 200 28.35 -2.89 -9.63
CA ASP A 200 29.43 -3.89 -9.63
C ASP A 200 29.76 -4.35 -8.21
N LEU A 201 29.25 -3.66 -7.20
CA LEU A 201 29.43 -4.00 -5.80
C LEU A 201 28.49 -5.14 -5.41
N LEU A 202 29.06 -6.26 -5.01
CA LEU A 202 28.35 -7.39 -4.43
C LEU A 202 28.54 -7.35 -2.91
N LEU A 203 27.46 -7.03 -2.19
CA LEU A 203 27.44 -7.15 -0.74
C LEU A 203 27.18 -8.62 -0.37
N SER A 204 28.10 -9.27 0.32
CA SER A 204 27.84 -10.60 0.86
C SER A 204 26.85 -10.51 2.01
N VAL A 205 25.78 -11.27 1.91
CA VAL A 205 24.79 -11.47 2.99
C VAL A 205 24.83 -12.91 3.50
N ASP A 206 25.93 -13.61 3.26
CA ASP A 206 26.13 -14.98 3.71
C ASP A 206 26.12 -15.04 5.24
N GLY A 207 25.37 -15.98 5.79
CA GLY A 207 25.23 -16.16 7.24
C GLY A 207 24.28 -15.18 7.93
N VAL A 208 23.58 -14.31 7.19
CA VAL A 208 22.55 -13.46 7.78
C VAL A 208 21.28 -14.28 8.03
N ASP A 209 20.85 -14.31 9.28
CA ASP A 209 19.65 -15.04 9.70
C ASP A 209 18.38 -14.51 9.02
N LYS A 210 17.45 -15.43 8.71
CA LYS A 210 16.15 -15.12 8.10
C LYS A 210 15.00 -15.53 9.02
N ARG A 211 13.94 -14.74 9.00
CA ARG A 211 12.68 -15.03 9.69
C ARG A 211 11.51 -14.81 8.74
N GLY A 212 10.70 -15.86 8.51
CA GLY A 212 9.54 -15.76 7.62
C GLY A 212 9.89 -15.50 6.13
N GLY A 213 11.12 -15.83 5.70
CA GLY A 213 11.60 -15.58 4.33
C GLY A 213 12.41 -14.30 4.16
N ASP A 214 12.32 -13.35 5.09
CA ASP A 214 13.04 -12.08 5.09
C ASP A 214 14.26 -12.12 6.01
N PHE A 215 15.29 -11.33 5.69
CA PHE A 215 16.42 -11.15 6.57
C PHE A 215 16.03 -10.47 7.87
N ILE A 216 16.63 -10.89 8.98
CA ILE A 216 16.50 -10.18 10.25
C ILE A 216 17.24 -8.84 10.12
N GLU A 217 16.48 -7.74 10.27
CA GLU A 217 16.95 -6.37 10.02
C GLU A 217 18.25 -6.04 10.77
N GLU A 218 18.33 -6.34 12.06
CA GLU A 218 19.52 -6.10 12.87
C GLU A 218 20.74 -6.89 12.39
N ALA A 219 20.55 -8.15 11.95
CA ALA A 219 21.62 -8.99 11.45
C ALA A 219 22.10 -8.49 10.07
N LEU A 220 21.16 -8.12 9.20
CA LEU A 220 21.46 -7.54 7.89
C LEU A 220 22.22 -6.21 8.05
N GLN A 221 21.74 -5.31 8.92
CA GLN A 221 22.38 -4.02 9.17
C GLN A 221 23.83 -4.18 9.62
N LYS A 222 24.15 -5.13 10.52
CA LYS A 222 25.54 -5.37 10.98
C LYS A 222 26.47 -5.77 9.84
N VAL A 223 25.97 -6.50 8.86
CA VAL A 223 26.79 -6.99 7.73
C VAL A 223 26.97 -5.91 6.66
N VAL A 224 25.93 -5.16 6.34
CA VAL A 224 25.96 -4.19 5.25
C VAL A 224 26.45 -2.81 5.68
N ASN A 225 26.21 -2.39 6.92
CA ASN A 225 26.57 -1.07 7.44
C ASN A 225 28.03 -1.02 7.92
N THR A 226 28.95 -1.12 6.99
CA THR A 226 30.38 -0.88 7.26
C THR A 226 30.84 0.39 6.53
N LYS A 227 31.90 1.03 7.00
CA LYS A 227 32.42 2.24 6.36
C LYS A 227 32.82 2.00 4.91
N GLU A 228 33.45 0.85 4.65
CA GLU A 228 33.89 0.44 3.32
C GLU A 228 32.71 0.23 2.38
N ASN A 229 31.68 -0.49 2.82
CA ASN A 229 30.48 -0.72 2.04
C ASN A 229 29.74 0.58 1.76
N ASN A 230 29.55 1.42 2.78
CA ASN A 230 28.83 2.69 2.66
C ASN A 230 29.54 3.63 1.67
N ALA A 231 30.86 3.73 1.75
CA ALA A 231 31.66 4.52 0.80
C ALA A 231 31.51 3.98 -0.62
N ALA A 232 31.66 2.67 -0.81
CA ALA A 232 31.53 2.04 -2.14
C ALA A 232 30.12 2.19 -2.73
N ILE A 233 29.07 2.07 -1.90
CA ILE A 233 27.67 2.28 -2.33
C ILE A 233 27.47 3.72 -2.80
N VAL A 234 27.94 4.71 -2.01
CA VAL A 234 27.80 6.13 -2.36
C VAL A 234 28.58 6.46 -3.61
N ASP A 235 29.84 6.03 -3.74
CA ASP A 235 30.68 6.24 -4.92
C ASP A 235 30.00 5.71 -6.19
N GLN A 236 29.48 4.48 -6.16
CA GLN A 236 28.79 3.90 -7.30
C GLN A 236 27.45 4.60 -7.57
N THR A 237 26.67 4.91 -6.52
CA THR A 237 25.41 5.62 -6.66
C THR A 237 25.62 6.96 -7.36
N LEU A 238 26.57 7.77 -6.93
CA LEU A 238 26.88 9.05 -7.53
C LEU A 238 27.38 8.89 -8.97
N SER A 239 28.18 7.88 -9.23
CA SER A 239 28.70 7.59 -10.57
C SER A 239 27.61 7.29 -11.59
N ILE A 240 26.57 6.51 -11.20
CA ILE A 240 25.49 6.09 -12.12
C ILE A 240 24.32 7.07 -12.16
N SER A 241 24.26 8.04 -11.25
CA SER A 241 23.14 9.00 -11.10
C SER A 241 23.51 10.46 -11.41
N ARG A 242 24.63 10.72 -12.10
CA ARG A 242 25.13 12.09 -12.42
C ARG A 242 24.11 12.98 -13.13
N ASP A 243 23.17 12.40 -13.84
CA ASP A 243 22.09 13.06 -14.56
C ASP A 243 20.80 13.20 -13.72
N ARG A 244 20.81 12.80 -12.46
CA ARG A 244 19.64 12.81 -11.57
C ARG A 244 19.70 14.01 -10.63
N ARG A 245 18.50 14.58 -10.36
CA ARG A 245 18.34 15.69 -9.41
C ARG A 245 18.13 15.21 -8.00
N SER A 246 17.48 14.06 -7.85
CA SER A 246 17.08 13.48 -6.56
C SER A 246 17.38 11.99 -6.53
N ILE A 247 17.88 11.51 -5.39
CA ILE A 247 18.24 10.12 -5.17
C ILE A 247 17.56 9.66 -3.88
N LEU A 248 16.75 8.60 -3.96
CA LEU A 248 16.15 7.95 -2.81
C LEU A 248 16.88 6.65 -2.50
N VAL A 249 17.38 6.51 -1.28
CA VAL A 249 18.12 5.33 -0.81
C VAL A 249 17.34 4.65 0.31
N PHE A 250 17.03 3.37 0.14
CA PHE A 250 16.44 2.54 1.19
C PHE A 250 17.53 1.82 1.97
N CYS A 251 17.59 2.07 3.27
CA CYS A 251 18.59 1.51 4.17
C CYS A 251 18.03 0.34 4.98
N SER A 252 18.91 -0.56 5.44
CA SER A 252 18.57 -1.76 6.19
C SER A 252 18.27 -1.51 7.68
N GLY A 253 18.29 -0.26 8.14
CA GLY A 253 17.99 0.12 9.51
C GLY A 253 18.37 1.58 9.80
N VAL A 254 18.04 2.03 11.01
CA VAL A 254 18.20 3.43 11.44
C VAL A 254 19.66 3.89 11.39
N ASP A 255 20.57 3.11 11.99
CA ASP A 255 21.99 3.47 12.01
C ASP A 255 22.60 3.46 10.61
N HIS A 256 22.13 2.56 9.73
CA HIS A 256 22.54 2.54 8.34
C HIS A 256 22.06 3.78 7.58
N ALA A 257 20.82 4.25 7.83
CA ALA A 257 20.30 5.47 7.21
C ALA A 257 21.14 6.70 7.60
N TYR A 258 21.49 6.83 8.86
CA TYR A 258 22.36 7.91 9.31
C TYR A 258 23.79 7.79 8.74
N ALA A 259 24.36 6.60 8.73
CA ALA A 259 25.69 6.38 8.16
C ALA A 259 25.75 6.70 6.67
N MET A 260 24.72 6.32 5.91
CA MET A 260 24.61 6.65 4.49
C MET A 260 24.43 8.16 4.26
N ARG A 261 23.55 8.84 5.01
CA ARG A 261 23.42 10.29 4.96
C ARG A 261 24.76 10.99 5.19
N ASP A 262 25.48 10.60 6.23
CA ASP A 262 26.75 11.22 6.59
C ASP A 262 27.83 10.95 5.54
N GLU A 263 27.80 9.78 4.90
CA GLU A 263 28.72 9.46 3.81
C GLU A 263 28.42 10.28 2.54
N PHE A 264 27.15 10.47 2.14
CA PHE A 264 26.78 11.38 1.05
C PHE A 264 27.26 12.81 1.35
N ARG A 265 27.04 13.30 2.57
CA ARG A 265 27.50 14.64 2.99
C ARG A 265 29.02 14.76 2.95
N ARG A 266 29.74 13.72 3.35
CA ARG A 266 31.20 13.67 3.28
C ARG A 266 31.72 13.80 1.84
N GLN A 267 30.96 13.33 0.87
CA GLN A 267 31.27 13.43 -0.56
C GLN A 267 30.76 14.72 -1.20
N GLY A 268 30.20 15.64 -0.41
CA GLY A 268 29.79 16.97 -0.87
C GLY A 268 28.33 17.08 -1.33
N GLU A 269 27.54 16.02 -1.16
CA GLU A 269 26.11 16.03 -1.53
C GLU A 269 25.22 16.48 -0.35
N THR A 270 24.08 17.09 -0.69
CA THR A 270 23.03 17.32 0.31
C THR A 270 22.26 16.03 0.56
N ALA A 271 22.10 15.65 1.81
CA ALA A 271 21.37 14.41 2.15
C ALA A 271 20.65 14.55 3.50
N GLU A 272 19.44 14.01 3.57
CA GLU A 272 18.63 13.92 4.79
C GLU A 272 18.17 12.49 5.01
N ALA A 273 17.95 12.11 6.28
CA ALA A 273 17.40 10.81 6.66
C ALA A 273 15.97 10.98 7.15
N VAL A 274 15.05 10.19 6.60
CA VAL A 274 13.66 10.12 7.06
C VAL A 274 13.42 8.77 7.70
N LEU A 275 13.04 8.78 8.97
CA LEU A 275 12.86 7.59 9.81
C LEU A 275 11.43 7.47 10.31
N GLY A 276 11.10 6.36 10.96
CA GLY A 276 9.78 6.12 11.52
C GLY A 276 9.36 7.16 12.58
N ASP A 277 10.32 7.67 13.35
CA ASP A 277 10.15 8.66 14.42
C ASP A 277 10.41 10.11 13.98
N THR A 278 10.76 10.36 12.71
CA THR A 278 10.92 11.73 12.19
C THR A 278 9.61 12.51 12.37
N PRO A 279 9.63 13.67 13.05
CA PRO A 279 8.46 14.50 13.25
C PRO A 279 7.76 14.86 11.93
N SER A 280 6.42 14.90 11.94
CA SER A 280 5.63 15.07 10.70
C SER A 280 5.96 16.37 9.95
N GLU A 281 6.23 17.46 10.66
CA GLU A 281 6.59 18.76 10.07
C GLU A 281 7.97 18.71 9.41
N GLU A 282 8.94 18.09 10.08
CA GLU A 282 10.29 17.89 9.55
C GLU A 282 10.27 16.97 8.33
N ARG A 283 9.52 15.87 8.41
CA ARG A 283 9.33 14.95 7.28
C ARG A 283 8.72 15.68 6.08
N ALA A 284 7.69 16.51 6.29
CA ALA A 284 7.05 17.26 5.22
C ALA A 284 8.05 18.22 4.55
N ARG A 285 8.84 18.95 5.34
CA ARG A 285 9.88 19.85 4.84
C ARG A 285 10.93 19.09 4.01
N ILE A 286 11.45 17.96 4.51
CA ILE A 286 12.45 17.16 3.78
C ILE A 286 11.89 16.66 2.45
N LEU A 287 10.61 16.24 2.42
CA LEU A 287 9.96 15.76 1.19
C LEU A 287 9.64 16.90 0.20
N GLU A 288 9.43 18.13 0.69
CA GLU A 288 9.24 19.30 -0.17
C GLU A 288 10.56 19.76 -0.81
N ASP A 289 11.66 19.64 -0.07
CA ASP A 289 13.00 19.98 -0.55
C ASP A 289 13.59 18.92 -1.52
N PHE A 290 13.04 17.69 -1.53
CA PHE A 290 13.45 16.55 -2.37
C PHE A 290 12.88 16.64 -3.80
#